data_870074eb78327e79da312dfdadaeeb0e
#
_entry.id   870074eb78327e79da312dfdadaeeb0e
#
_cell.length_a   1.000
_cell.length_b   1.000
_cell.length_c   1.000
_cell.angle_alpha   90.00
_cell.angle_beta   90.00
_cell.angle_gamma   90.00
#
_symmetry.space_group_name_H-M   'P 1'
#
loop_
_entity.id
_entity.type
_entity.pdbx_description
1 polymer ?
#
loop_
_entity_poly.entity_id
_entity_poly.type
_entity_poly.pdbx_seq_one_letter_code
_entity_poly.pdbx_strand_id
1 'polypeptide(L)'
;LKKITPEDGFHEIIIFNSGKYFIDSFSSLKVPKKILIKSLPNGELVHSIDETDLNQFVNYEWAFPKIVSFPSRDGKVNLDGKIIFPPDFDSSRRYPVIIHGYGMPGTQIVKNQWSRVWHQYLAQNGFIVFSMDSRGMGGRGEDFKNYSYGDISKYLAEDHLAGIDFLISS
;
A
#
# COMPACT_ATOMS: atom_id res chain seq x y z
N LEU A 1 10.71 24.55 -3.02
CA LEU A 1 9.89 23.76 -2.07
C LEU A 1 10.80 22.82 -1.28
N LYS A 2 10.58 22.73 0.03
CA LYS A 2 11.29 21.80 0.93
C LYS A 2 10.33 20.72 1.39
N LYS A 3 10.74 19.44 1.30
CA LYS A 3 10.02 18.32 1.92
C LYS A 3 10.25 18.37 3.43
N ILE A 4 9.17 18.39 4.23
CA ILE A 4 9.23 18.51 5.70
C ILE A 4 8.87 17.21 6.42
N THR A 5 8.53 16.15 5.67
CA THR A 5 8.34 14.77 6.13
C THR A 5 9.35 13.90 5.38
N PRO A 6 10.63 13.83 5.83
CA PRO A 6 11.71 13.20 5.06
C PRO A 6 11.62 11.67 5.04
N GLU A 7 10.91 11.07 5.99
CA GLU A 7 10.78 9.63 6.13
C GLU A 7 10.14 9.01 4.87
N ASP A 8 10.65 7.85 4.46
CA ASP A 8 10.06 7.10 3.35
C ASP A 8 8.86 6.31 3.83
N GLY A 9 7.68 6.63 3.30
CA GLY A 9 6.42 6.03 3.70
C GLY A 9 5.21 6.85 3.29
N PHE A 10 4.08 6.48 3.84
CA PHE A 10 2.81 7.14 3.64
C PHE A 10 2.55 8.11 4.79
N HIS A 11 2.27 9.36 4.44
CA HIS A 11 1.97 10.46 5.37
C HIS A 11 0.57 10.99 5.11
N GLU A 12 -0.23 11.05 6.15
CA GLU A 12 -1.53 11.73 6.19
C GLU A 12 -1.40 12.97 7.07
N ILE A 13 -1.55 14.16 6.47
CA ILE A 13 -1.23 15.41 7.12
C ILE A 13 -2.50 16.19 7.48
N ILE A 14 -2.60 16.64 8.73
CA ILE A 14 -3.63 17.58 9.19
C ILE A 14 -2.94 18.80 9.80
N ILE A 15 -3.10 19.96 9.16
CA ILE A 15 -2.50 21.22 9.65
C ILE A 15 -3.42 21.84 10.67
N PHE A 16 -2.87 22.28 11.81
CA PHE A 16 -3.64 23.04 12.81
C PHE A 16 -3.97 24.44 12.31
N ASN A 17 -5.10 24.98 12.75
CA ASN A 17 -5.55 26.31 12.38
C ASN A 17 -4.53 27.43 12.72
N SER A 18 -3.67 27.21 13.71
CA SER A 18 -2.60 28.15 14.05
C SER A 18 -1.50 28.27 12.96
N GLY A 19 -1.44 27.33 12.04
CA GLY A 19 -0.36 27.25 11.04
C GLY A 19 1.03 26.96 11.60
N LYS A 20 1.15 26.65 12.91
CA LYS A 20 2.44 26.40 13.57
C LYS A 20 2.79 24.93 13.68
N TYR A 21 1.80 24.04 13.64
CA TYR A 21 1.95 22.61 13.84
C TYR A 21 1.08 21.82 12.88
N PHE A 22 1.44 20.56 12.68
CA PHE A 22 0.61 19.58 11.95
C PHE A 22 0.67 18.21 12.62
N ILE A 23 -0.38 17.43 12.44
CA ILE A 23 -0.39 16.01 12.73
C ILE A 23 0.12 15.29 11.50
N ASP A 24 1.06 14.37 11.71
CA ASP A 24 1.58 13.45 10.72
C ASP A 24 1.22 12.02 11.13
N SER A 25 0.23 11.44 10.44
CA SER A 25 -0.06 10.01 10.56
C SER A 25 0.83 9.24 9.58
N PHE A 26 1.96 8.77 10.07
CA PHE A 26 3.00 8.12 9.29
C PHE A 26 2.96 6.60 9.43
N SER A 27 3.24 5.90 8.35
CA SER A 27 3.60 4.47 8.36
C SER A 27 4.35 4.10 7.07
N SER A 28 5.02 2.94 7.06
CA SER A 28 5.59 2.36 5.84
C SER A 28 5.29 0.86 5.77
N LEU A 29 5.78 0.16 4.74
CA LEU A 29 5.62 -1.30 4.66
C LEU A 29 6.23 -2.04 5.85
N LYS A 30 7.23 -1.44 6.50
CA LYS A 30 7.99 -2.03 7.62
C LYS A 30 7.81 -1.30 8.95
N VAL A 31 7.23 -0.11 8.93
CA VAL A 31 7.02 0.73 10.12
C VAL A 31 5.53 0.85 10.41
N PRO A 32 5.06 0.39 11.57
CA PRO A 32 3.67 0.54 12.00
C PRO A 32 3.24 1.99 12.05
N LYS A 33 1.93 2.20 12.15
CA LYS A 33 1.36 3.54 12.21
C LYS A 33 1.83 4.28 13.48
N LYS A 34 2.28 5.52 13.25
CA LYS A 34 2.61 6.52 14.27
C LYS A 34 1.75 7.76 14.04
N ILE A 35 1.34 8.41 15.12
CA ILE A 35 0.62 9.68 15.08
C ILE A 35 1.46 10.71 15.81
N LEU A 36 2.03 11.64 15.05
CA LEU A 36 3.05 12.57 15.51
C LEU A 36 2.58 14.01 15.36
N ILE A 37 2.88 14.88 16.32
CA ILE A 37 2.78 16.33 16.17
C ILE A 37 4.16 16.85 15.77
N LYS A 38 4.21 17.53 14.62
CA LYS A 38 5.43 18.15 14.08
C LYS A 38 5.24 19.66 13.91
N SER A 39 6.34 20.41 14.02
CA SER A 39 6.33 21.87 13.86
C SER A 39 6.40 22.28 12.39
N LEU A 40 5.82 23.45 12.06
CA LEU A 40 6.03 24.16 10.80
C LEU A 40 7.02 25.31 11.05
N PRO A 41 7.90 25.64 10.09
CA PRO A 41 8.01 25.06 8.74
C PRO A 41 9.02 23.88 8.63
N ASN A 42 9.60 23.41 9.74
CA ASN A 42 10.77 22.53 9.70
C ASN A 42 10.45 21.04 9.72
N GLY A 43 9.25 20.64 10.21
CA GLY A 43 8.88 19.24 10.37
C GLY A 43 9.53 18.56 11.60
N GLU A 44 10.01 19.36 12.58
CA GLU A 44 10.62 18.82 13.80
C GLU A 44 9.55 18.17 14.68
N LEU A 45 9.88 17.00 15.25
CA LEU A 45 9.00 16.29 16.17
C LEU A 45 8.80 17.12 17.46
N VAL A 46 7.55 17.40 17.79
CA VAL A 46 7.15 18.09 19.01
C VAL A 46 6.61 17.09 20.04
N HIS A 47 5.77 16.15 19.58
CA HIS A 47 5.14 15.17 20.47
C HIS A 47 4.71 13.92 19.69
N SER A 48 4.84 12.74 20.31
CA SER A 48 4.24 11.51 19.80
C SER A 48 2.91 11.30 20.54
N ILE A 49 1.81 11.24 19.77
CA ILE A 49 0.46 10.99 20.31
C ILE A 49 0.27 9.49 20.50
N ASP A 50 0.66 8.71 19.48
CA ASP A 50 0.46 7.27 19.46
C ASP A 50 1.52 6.59 18.58
N GLU A 51 2.07 5.49 19.06
CA GLU A 51 2.99 4.62 18.34
C GLU A 51 2.66 3.16 18.63
N THR A 52 2.50 2.36 17.59
CA THR A 52 2.30 0.93 17.77
C THR A 52 3.58 0.27 18.31
N ASP A 53 3.50 -0.31 19.50
CA ASP A 53 4.61 -1.05 20.10
C ASP A 53 4.64 -2.50 19.58
N LEU A 54 5.60 -2.81 18.70
CA LEU A 54 5.80 -4.16 18.17
C LEU A 54 6.41 -5.13 19.20
N ASN A 55 6.94 -4.66 20.33
CA ASN A 55 7.50 -5.54 21.36
C ASN A 55 6.45 -6.45 21.99
N GLN A 56 5.17 -6.07 21.92
CA GLN A 56 4.05 -6.92 22.32
C GLN A 56 3.85 -8.15 21.43
N PHE A 57 4.50 -8.17 20.26
CA PHE A 57 4.36 -9.19 19.22
C PHE A 57 5.70 -9.86 18.89
N VAL A 58 6.62 -9.96 19.86
CA VAL A 58 7.98 -10.52 19.64
C VAL A 58 7.98 -11.95 19.09
N ASN A 59 6.93 -12.73 19.39
CA ASN A 59 6.77 -14.11 18.92
C ASN A 59 5.99 -14.21 17.60
N TYR A 60 5.68 -13.07 16.97
CA TYR A 60 4.92 -13.03 15.74
C TYR A 60 5.83 -12.76 14.56
N GLU A 61 5.93 -13.70 13.64
CA GLU A 61 6.68 -13.52 12.39
C GLU A 61 5.89 -12.65 11.42
N TRP A 62 6.28 -11.37 11.31
CA TRP A 62 5.64 -10.43 10.40
C TRP A 62 5.98 -10.73 8.94
N ALA A 63 4.95 -10.95 8.12
CA ALA A 63 5.07 -11.07 6.68
C ALA A 63 5.09 -9.67 6.03
N PHE A 64 6.28 -9.10 5.82
CA PHE A 64 6.40 -7.76 5.24
C PHE A 64 6.02 -7.74 3.77
N PRO A 65 5.15 -6.79 3.36
CA PRO A 65 4.74 -6.65 1.98
C PRO A 65 5.91 -6.23 1.07
N LYS A 66 5.80 -6.62 -0.21
CA LYS A 66 6.64 -6.09 -1.29
C LYS A 66 5.76 -5.37 -2.30
N ILE A 67 6.19 -4.21 -2.78
CA ILE A 67 5.59 -3.57 -3.95
C ILE A 67 6.26 -4.15 -5.19
N VAL A 68 5.44 -4.53 -6.16
CA VAL A 68 5.84 -5.10 -7.45
C VAL A 68 5.21 -4.30 -8.57
N SER A 69 5.84 -4.31 -9.75
CA SER A 69 5.30 -3.67 -10.94
C SER A 69 5.33 -4.67 -12.09
N PHE A 70 4.25 -4.70 -12.90
CA PHE A 70 4.07 -5.63 -14.01
C PHE A 70 3.26 -4.96 -15.13
N PRO A 71 3.43 -5.37 -16.40
CA PRO A 71 2.71 -4.76 -17.50
C PRO A 71 1.21 -5.12 -17.48
N SER A 72 0.37 -4.20 -17.93
CA SER A 72 -1.02 -4.51 -18.31
C SER A 72 -1.01 -5.50 -19.50
N ARG A 73 -2.10 -6.27 -19.70
CA ARG A 73 -2.19 -7.25 -20.81
C ARG A 73 -1.98 -6.63 -22.18
N ASP A 74 -2.40 -5.38 -22.38
CA ASP A 74 -2.20 -4.63 -23.62
C ASP A 74 -0.83 -3.94 -23.73
N GLY A 75 0.02 -4.07 -22.72
CA GLY A 75 1.37 -3.51 -22.66
C GLY A 75 1.46 -1.99 -22.61
N LYS A 76 0.32 -1.28 -22.43
CA LYS A 76 0.29 0.20 -22.50
C LYS A 76 0.74 0.87 -21.22
N VAL A 77 0.55 0.22 -20.06
CA VAL A 77 0.92 0.76 -18.75
C VAL A 77 1.53 -0.32 -17.89
N ASN A 78 2.39 0.07 -16.96
CA ASN A 78 2.78 -0.77 -15.86
C ASN A 78 1.76 -0.62 -14.73
N LEU A 79 1.35 -1.72 -14.14
CA LEU A 79 0.46 -1.78 -12.98
C LEU A 79 1.29 -2.02 -11.72
N ASP A 80 0.86 -1.43 -10.61
CA ASP A 80 1.53 -1.65 -9.34
C ASP A 80 0.71 -2.60 -8.48
N GLY A 81 1.40 -3.56 -7.88
CA GLY A 81 0.85 -4.52 -6.95
C GLY A 81 1.58 -4.52 -5.61
N LYS A 82 0.91 -4.99 -4.58
CA LYS A 82 1.47 -5.26 -3.27
C LYS A 82 1.22 -6.71 -2.92
N ILE A 83 2.28 -7.47 -2.64
CA ILE A 83 2.23 -8.89 -2.35
C ILE A 83 2.76 -9.15 -0.94
N ILE A 84 2.09 -10.03 -0.21
CA ILE A 84 2.50 -10.52 1.10
C ILE A 84 2.59 -12.04 0.98
N PHE A 85 3.77 -12.59 1.19
CA PHE A 85 3.99 -14.02 1.23
C PHE A 85 3.81 -14.56 2.66
N PRO A 86 3.45 -15.84 2.82
CA PRO A 86 3.58 -16.51 4.12
C PRO A 86 4.98 -16.35 4.71
N PRO A 87 5.15 -16.31 6.04
CA PRO A 87 6.49 -16.21 6.65
C PRO A 87 7.44 -17.34 6.25
N ASP A 88 6.91 -18.54 6.08
CA ASP A 88 7.61 -19.76 5.66
C ASP A 88 7.54 -20.00 4.14
N PHE A 89 7.43 -18.94 3.34
CA PHE A 89 7.26 -19.04 1.89
C PHE A 89 8.42 -19.79 1.22
N ASP A 90 8.06 -20.81 0.47
CA ASP A 90 8.94 -21.61 -0.36
C ASP A 90 8.48 -21.54 -1.82
N SER A 91 9.29 -20.96 -2.70
CA SER A 91 8.96 -20.77 -4.12
C SER A 91 8.78 -22.09 -4.91
N SER A 92 9.18 -23.25 -4.36
CA SER A 92 8.94 -24.56 -4.98
C SER A 92 7.53 -25.09 -4.73
N ARG A 93 6.76 -24.46 -3.84
CA ARG A 93 5.41 -24.89 -3.44
C ARG A 93 4.34 -24.01 -4.10
N ARG A 94 3.13 -24.55 -4.18
CA ARG A 94 1.94 -23.81 -4.61
C ARG A 94 1.18 -23.29 -3.38
N TYR A 95 0.70 -22.06 -3.47
CA TYR A 95 -0.05 -21.41 -2.40
C TYR A 95 -1.40 -20.91 -2.92
N PRO A 96 -2.45 -20.97 -2.10
CA PRO A 96 -3.69 -20.27 -2.42
C PRO A 96 -3.44 -18.74 -2.35
N VAL A 97 -4.08 -18.00 -3.27
CA VAL A 97 -3.94 -16.55 -3.36
C VAL A 97 -5.27 -15.87 -3.01
N ILE A 98 -5.21 -14.88 -2.14
CA ILE A 98 -6.33 -13.95 -1.89
C ILE A 98 -6.03 -12.65 -2.60
N ILE A 99 -6.88 -12.26 -3.54
CA ILE A 99 -6.80 -10.96 -4.20
C ILE A 99 -7.68 -9.97 -3.45
N HIS A 100 -7.05 -8.93 -2.91
CA HIS A 100 -7.74 -7.81 -2.27
C HIS A 100 -7.70 -6.60 -3.21
N GLY A 101 -8.78 -6.39 -3.95
CA GLY A 101 -8.97 -5.29 -4.89
C GLY A 101 -10.06 -4.32 -4.45
N TYR A 102 -10.13 -3.15 -5.07
CA TYR A 102 -11.21 -2.18 -4.89
C TYR A 102 -11.72 -1.63 -6.22
N GLY A 103 -10.85 -1.03 -7.05
CA GLY A 103 -11.14 -0.67 -8.43
C GLY A 103 -11.96 0.62 -8.64
N MET A 104 -12.17 1.45 -7.61
CA MET A 104 -12.93 2.70 -7.76
C MET A 104 -12.04 3.90 -8.10
N PRO A 105 -12.52 4.83 -8.96
CA PRO A 105 -11.82 6.06 -9.27
C PRO A 105 -11.43 6.86 -8.03
N GLY A 106 -10.22 7.45 -8.04
CA GLY A 106 -9.71 8.26 -6.94
C GLY A 106 -9.18 7.48 -5.74
N THR A 107 -9.34 6.16 -5.70
CA THR A 107 -8.82 5.29 -4.63
C THR A 107 -7.46 4.71 -5.00
N GLN A 108 -6.53 4.62 -4.05
CA GLN A 108 -5.25 3.94 -4.19
C GLN A 108 -5.08 2.96 -3.03
N ILE A 109 -4.76 1.69 -3.32
CA ILE A 109 -4.54 0.65 -2.30
C ILE A 109 -3.09 0.18 -2.23
N VAL A 110 -2.33 0.32 -3.31
CA VAL A 110 -0.89 0.04 -3.32
C VAL A 110 -0.12 1.27 -2.86
N LYS A 111 0.22 1.29 -1.58
CA LYS A 111 0.93 2.39 -0.92
C LYS A 111 2.08 1.83 -0.10
N ASN A 112 3.15 2.63 0.06
CA ASN A 112 4.17 2.36 1.07
C ASN A 112 3.59 2.65 2.46
N GLN A 113 2.70 1.78 2.92
CA GLN A 113 1.92 1.91 4.14
C GLN A 113 1.84 0.58 4.86
N TRP A 114 1.79 0.60 6.19
CA TRP A 114 1.61 -0.58 7.02
C TRP A 114 0.39 -1.41 6.62
N SER A 115 0.57 -2.71 6.55
CA SER A 115 -0.50 -3.63 6.15
C SER A 115 -1.55 -3.80 7.22
N ARG A 116 -2.78 -4.08 6.80
CA ARG A 116 -3.87 -4.44 7.69
C ARG A 116 -3.54 -5.74 8.43
N VAL A 117 -3.91 -5.84 9.70
CA VAL A 117 -3.75 -7.05 10.52
C VAL A 117 -4.41 -8.27 9.87
N TRP A 118 -5.55 -8.08 9.18
CA TRP A 118 -6.22 -9.14 8.43
C TRP A 118 -5.34 -9.76 7.34
N HIS A 119 -4.54 -8.97 6.64
CA HIS A 119 -3.60 -9.50 5.64
C HIS A 119 -2.48 -10.32 6.28
N GLN A 120 -2.03 -9.92 7.47
CA GLN A 120 -1.05 -10.67 8.24
C GLN A 120 -1.63 -12.01 8.69
N TYR A 121 -2.88 -12.02 9.18
CA TYR A 121 -3.57 -13.23 9.56
C TYR A 121 -3.68 -14.23 8.39
N LEU A 122 -4.07 -13.77 7.21
CA LEU A 122 -4.12 -14.61 6.01
C LEU A 122 -2.74 -15.18 5.64
N ALA A 123 -1.70 -14.35 5.66
CA ALA A 123 -0.34 -14.80 5.35
C ALA A 123 0.14 -15.85 6.36
N GLN A 124 -0.12 -15.68 7.65
CA GLN A 124 0.18 -16.67 8.70
C GLN A 124 -0.56 -18.00 8.50
N ASN A 125 -1.70 -17.98 7.81
CA ASN A 125 -2.47 -19.18 7.48
C ASN A 125 -2.14 -19.74 6.08
N GLY A 126 -1.00 -19.39 5.53
CA GLY A 126 -0.48 -19.97 4.30
C GLY A 126 -1.06 -19.40 3.01
N PHE A 127 -1.73 -18.24 3.04
CA PHE A 127 -2.21 -17.57 1.84
C PHE A 127 -1.21 -16.51 1.37
N ILE A 128 -0.97 -16.44 0.07
CA ILE A 128 -0.41 -15.24 -0.55
C ILE A 128 -1.52 -14.18 -0.62
N VAL A 129 -1.26 -12.97 -0.10
CA VAL A 129 -2.20 -11.85 -0.20
C VAL A 129 -1.69 -10.88 -1.24
N PHE A 130 -2.48 -10.65 -2.28
CA PHE A 130 -2.14 -9.76 -3.38
C PHE A 130 -3.14 -8.62 -3.48
N SER A 131 -2.65 -7.39 -3.62
CA SER A 131 -3.44 -6.20 -3.88
C SER A 131 -2.84 -5.46 -5.06
N MET A 132 -3.65 -4.81 -5.88
CA MET A 132 -3.16 -4.04 -7.02
C MET A 132 -4.03 -2.82 -7.30
N ASP A 133 -3.44 -1.81 -7.92
CA ASP A 133 -4.15 -0.65 -8.45
C ASP A 133 -4.35 -0.83 -9.96
N SER A 134 -5.61 -1.02 -10.37
CA SER A 134 -6.00 -1.09 -11.77
C SER A 134 -6.12 0.31 -12.40
N ARG A 135 -6.07 0.37 -13.72
CA ARG A 135 -6.38 1.60 -14.47
C ARG A 135 -7.73 2.17 -14.05
N GLY A 136 -7.81 3.48 -13.92
CA GLY A 136 -8.96 4.19 -13.39
C GLY A 136 -8.86 4.52 -11.91
N MET A 137 -7.97 3.87 -11.16
CA MET A 137 -7.71 4.21 -9.76
C MET A 137 -6.86 5.49 -9.62
N GLY A 138 -6.72 5.99 -8.40
CA GLY A 138 -5.98 7.21 -8.07
C GLY A 138 -4.49 6.99 -7.83
N GLY A 139 -3.79 8.11 -7.48
CA GLY A 139 -2.39 8.09 -7.06
C GLY A 139 -1.35 8.09 -8.17
N ARG A 140 -1.77 8.02 -9.45
CA ARG A 140 -0.88 7.93 -10.63
C ARG A 140 -1.15 9.00 -11.70
N GLY A 141 -1.81 10.08 -11.33
CA GLY A 141 -2.16 11.19 -12.22
C GLY A 141 -3.48 10.98 -12.98
N GLU A 142 -3.88 12.03 -13.72
CA GLU A 142 -5.18 12.09 -14.40
C GLU A 142 -5.25 11.09 -15.56
N ASP A 143 -4.19 10.90 -16.32
CA ASP A 143 -4.19 9.97 -17.47
C ASP A 143 -4.51 8.54 -17.02
N PHE A 144 -3.92 8.10 -15.90
CA PHE A 144 -4.19 6.79 -15.33
C PHE A 144 -5.62 6.68 -14.77
N LYS A 145 -6.11 7.73 -14.14
CA LYS A 145 -7.48 7.78 -13.60
C LYS A 145 -8.52 7.81 -14.72
N ASN A 146 -8.26 8.51 -15.81
CA ASN A 146 -9.21 8.70 -16.91
C ASN A 146 -9.50 7.44 -17.74
N TYR A 147 -8.73 6.36 -17.56
CA TYR A 147 -9.06 5.06 -18.15
C TYR A 147 -10.44 4.54 -17.72
N SER A 148 -10.94 4.93 -16.55
CA SER A 148 -12.29 4.54 -16.07
C SER A 148 -13.42 5.40 -16.63
N TYR A 149 -13.11 6.45 -17.41
CA TYR A 149 -14.13 7.34 -17.94
C TYR A 149 -14.99 6.62 -19.01
N GLY A 150 -16.29 6.56 -18.75
CA GLY A 150 -17.25 5.90 -19.64
C GLY A 150 -17.40 4.39 -19.46
N ASP A 151 -16.37 3.68 -18.97
CA ASP A 151 -16.45 2.24 -18.68
C ASP A 151 -15.48 1.86 -17.54
N ILE A 152 -16.00 1.77 -16.33
CA ILE A 152 -15.23 1.41 -15.14
C ILE A 152 -14.81 -0.06 -15.17
N SER A 153 -15.64 -0.93 -15.70
CA SER A 153 -15.51 -2.38 -15.55
C SER A 153 -14.46 -2.99 -16.47
N LYS A 154 -14.27 -2.45 -17.66
CA LYS A 154 -13.40 -3.00 -18.69
C LYS A 154 -11.95 -3.16 -18.20
N TYR A 155 -11.31 -2.05 -17.86
CA TYR A 155 -9.91 -2.08 -17.44
C TYR A 155 -9.71 -2.71 -16.07
N LEU A 156 -10.70 -2.60 -15.18
CA LEU A 156 -10.69 -3.29 -13.90
C LEU A 156 -10.50 -4.80 -14.08
N ALA A 157 -11.31 -5.43 -14.92
CA ALA A 157 -11.24 -6.87 -15.18
C ALA A 157 -9.92 -7.26 -15.88
N GLU A 158 -9.55 -6.53 -16.95
CA GLU A 158 -8.33 -6.80 -17.71
C GLU A 158 -7.06 -6.72 -16.85
N ASP A 159 -6.98 -5.71 -15.99
CA ASP A 159 -5.82 -5.47 -15.15
C ASP A 159 -5.72 -6.49 -14.00
N HIS A 160 -6.86 -6.90 -13.41
CA HIS A 160 -6.86 -7.98 -12.43
C HIS A 160 -6.41 -9.30 -13.06
N LEU A 161 -6.81 -9.59 -14.30
CA LEU A 161 -6.33 -10.74 -15.04
C LEU A 161 -4.82 -10.65 -15.32
N ALA A 162 -4.29 -9.45 -15.62
CA ALA A 162 -2.84 -9.24 -15.77
C ALA A 162 -2.10 -9.53 -14.45
N GLY A 163 -2.67 -9.12 -13.31
CA GLY A 163 -2.12 -9.44 -11.99
C GLY A 163 -2.11 -10.94 -11.69
N ILE A 164 -3.14 -11.67 -12.10
CA ILE A 164 -3.18 -13.14 -11.97
C ILE A 164 -2.10 -13.78 -12.86
N ASP A 165 -1.98 -13.35 -14.11
CA ASP A 165 -0.96 -13.86 -15.05
C ASP A 165 0.46 -13.63 -14.48
N PHE A 166 0.70 -12.45 -13.91
CA PHE A 166 1.96 -12.12 -13.23
C PHE A 166 2.25 -13.10 -12.08
N LEU A 167 1.27 -13.36 -11.21
CA LEU A 167 1.45 -14.26 -10.07
C LEU A 167 1.68 -15.72 -10.49
N ILE A 168 1.12 -16.16 -11.62
CA ILE A 168 1.31 -17.52 -12.13
C ILE A 168 2.71 -17.68 -12.75
N SER A 169 3.27 -16.60 -13.30
CA SER A 169 4.57 -16.61 -14.00
C SER A 169 5.76 -16.30 -13.10
N SER A 170 5.52 -15.90 -11.85
CA SER A 170 6.56 -15.53 -10.86
C SER A 170 6.89 -16.68 -9.94
#